data_f9e0f4c2722f2ee19fde457519f85d39
#
_entry.id   f9e0f4c2722f2ee19fde457519f85d39
#
_cell.length_a   1.000
_cell.length_b   1.000
_cell.length_c   1.000
_cell.angle_alpha   90.00
_cell.angle_beta   90.00
_cell.angle_gamma   90.00
#
_symmetry.space_group_name_H-M   'P 1'
#
loop_
_entity.id
_entity.type
_entity.pdbx_description
1 polymer ?
#
loop_
_entity_poly.entity_id
_entity_poly.type
_entity_poly.pdbx_seq_one_letter_code
_entity_poly.pdbx_strand_id
1 'polypeptide(L)'
;MGISFKSFNPVKIVKKAVKTVVKVVSKAISWIIPTPDIPDFGTGEFDDFETGVLLNKQSNDASIPVIYGERLVGGTRVFLDSGGGSTNQYLYMAIVMCEGEINSIEEIRIDDKVVTWASSLSDGTEVEVNSSDSNFYKADPNVDGSSAESLIRVEPHFGTDGQSASGILSALSNWGSSHKLSGLCYLALRFKWNQDIF
;
A
#
# COMPACT_ATOMS: atom_id res chain seq x y z
N MET A 1 -50.28 -57.49 -26.05
CA MET A 1 -49.55 -56.41 -26.69
C MET A 1 -49.87 -55.11 -25.95
N GLY A 2 -48.99 -54.62 -25.07
CA GLY A 2 -49.22 -53.41 -24.34
C GLY A 2 -48.55 -52.23 -25.04
N ILE A 3 -49.31 -51.22 -25.43
CA ILE A 3 -48.78 -49.99 -26.05
C ILE A 3 -48.42 -49.01 -24.91
N SER A 4 -47.12 -48.74 -24.72
CA SER A 4 -46.64 -47.76 -23.73
C SER A 4 -46.69 -46.34 -24.32
N PHE A 5 -47.57 -45.51 -23.78
CA PHE A 5 -47.64 -44.09 -24.11
C PHE A 5 -46.54 -43.36 -23.35
N LYS A 6 -45.53 -42.82 -24.05
CA LYS A 6 -44.57 -41.90 -23.45
C LYS A 6 -45.28 -40.60 -23.06
N SER A 7 -45.27 -40.28 -21.78
CA SER A 7 -45.84 -39.07 -21.23
C SER A 7 -45.32 -37.83 -21.97
N PHE A 8 -46.20 -37.07 -22.58
CA PHE A 8 -45.95 -35.82 -23.25
C PHE A 8 -45.74 -34.71 -22.18
N ASN A 9 -44.53 -34.25 -22.02
CA ASN A 9 -44.21 -33.16 -21.08
C ASN A 9 -43.92 -31.86 -21.84
N PRO A 10 -44.89 -30.95 -21.97
CA PRO A 10 -44.76 -29.73 -22.77
C PRO A 10 -43.67 -28.80 -22.25
N VAL A 11 -43.40 -28.77 -20.95
CA VAL A 11 -42.34 -27.94 -20.33
C VAL A 11 -40.93 -28.35 -20.79
N LYS A 12 -40.70 -29.67 -20.95
CA LYS A 12 -39.40 -30.15 -21.45
C LYS A 12 -39.18 -29.77 -22.91
N ILE A 13 -40.22 -29.77 -23.73
CA ILE A 13 -40.15 -29.43 -25.16
C ILE A 13 -39.87 -27.92 -25.30
N VAL A 14 -40.59 -27.06 -24.56
CA VAL A 14 -40.34 -25.62 -24.59
C VAL A 14 -38.94 -25.27 -24.11
N LYS A 15 -38.47 -25.87 -23.01
CA LYS A 15 -37.09 -25.66 -22.53
C LYS A 15 -36.04 -26.08 -23.56
N LYS A 16 -36.27 -27.17 -24.29
CA LYS A 16 -35.34 -27.64 -25.34
C LYS A 16 -35.35 -26.70 -26.55
N ALA A 17 -36.53 -26.22 -26.95
CA ALA A 17 -36.67 -25.26 -28.06
C ALA A 17 -35.98 -23.92 -27.73
N VAL A 18 -36.21 -23.36 -26.51
CA VAL A 18 -35.58 -22.11 -26.05
C VAL A 18 -34.07 -22.25 -26.03
N LYS A 19 -33.50 -23.34 -25.49
CA LYS A 19 -32.06 -23.57 -25.51
C LYS A 19 -31.46 -23.66 -26.93
N THR A 20 -32.23 -24.21 -27.86
CA THR A 20 -31.77 -24.29 -29.27
C THR A 20 -31.77 -22.92 -29.95
N VAL A 21 -32.85 -22.14 -29.75
CA VAL A 21 -32.95 -20.76 -30.27
C VAL A 21 -31.85 -19.89 -29.70
N VAL A 22 -31.59 -19.93 -28.39
CA VAL A 22 -30.51 -19.15 -27.74
C VAL A 22 -29.15 -19.53 -28.33
N LYS A 23 -28.87 -20.82 -28.57
CA LYS A 23 -27.61 -21.25 -29.19
C LYS A 23 -27.45 -20.77 -30.63
N VAL A 24 -28.52 -20.74 -31.42
CA VAL A 24 -28.46 -20.28 -32.80
C VAL A 24 -28.31 -18.77 -32.87
N VAL A 25 -29.02 -18.04 -32.02
CA VAL A 25 -28.94 -16.57 -31.95
C VAL A 25 -27.56 -16.13 -31.46
N SER A 26 -26.99 -16.76 -30.43
CA SER A 26 -25.63 -16.44 -29.97
C SER A 26 -24.56 -16.73 -30.99
N LYS A 27 -24.68 -17.82 -31.77
CA LYS A 27 -23.78 -18.08 -32.90
C LYS A 27 -23.94 -17.07 -34.05
N ALA A 28 -25.14 -16.63 -34.33
CA ALA A 28 -25.38 -15.64 -35.39
C ALA A 28 -24.85 -14.25 -34.97
N ILE A 29 -25.02 -13.87 -33.71
CA ILE A 29 -24.51 -12.60 -33.17
C ILE A 29 -22.97 -12.58 -33.15
N SER A 30 -22.32 -13.68 -32.76
CA SER A 30 -20.84 -13.75 -32.75
C SER A 30 -20.22 -13.68 -34.15
N TRP A 31 -21.01 -13.94 -35.21
CA TRP A 31 -20.54 -13.82 -36.60
C TRP A 31 -20.77 -12.40 -37.18
N ILE A 32 -21.77 -11.67 -36.67
CA ILE A 32 -22.13 -10.34 -37.17
C ILE A 32 -21.38 -9.22 -36.40
N ILE A 33 -21.09 -9.44 -35.14
CA ILE A 33 -20.32 -8.53 -34.30
C ILE A 33 -18.97 -9.22 -34.03
N PRO A 34 -17.88 -8.83 -34.70
CA PRO A 34 -16.56 -9.28 -34.28
C PRO A 34 -16.40 -8.80 -32.83
N THR A 35 -16.31 -9.74 -31.89
CA THR A 35 -15.88 -9.42 -30.54
C THR A 35 -14.53 -8.74 -30.68
N PRO A 36 -14.38 -7.46 -30.20
CA PRO A 36 -13.06 -6.88 -30.17
C PRO A 36 -12.18 -7.87 -29.39
N ASP A 37 -10.97 -8.13 -29.91
CA ASP A 37 -9.93 -8.81 -29.14
C ASP A 37 -9.72 -7.97 -27.88
N ILE A 38 -10.37 -8.38 -26.80
CA ILE A 38 -10.03 -7.88 -25.48
C ILE A 38 -8.65 -8.48 -25.22
N PRO A 39 -7.60 -7.63 -25.07
CA PRO A 39 -6.30 -8.16 -24.68
C PRO A 39 -6.53 -9.07 -23.48
N ASP A 40 -6.00 -10.29 -23.55
CA ASP A 40 -5.95 -11.19 -22.41
C ASP A 40 -5.05 -10.54 -21.36
N PHE A 41 -5.67 -9.74 -20.50
CA PHE A 41 -5.03 -9.32 -19.27
C PHE A 41 -4.97 -10.56 -18.41
N GLY A 42 -3.85 -11.29 -18.56
CA GLY A 42 -3.61 -12.55 -17.87
C GLY A 42 -4.06 -12.44 -16.41
N THR A 43 -4.79 -13.42 -15.94
CA THR A 43 -5.34 -13.50 -14.58
C THR A 43 -4.27 -13.39 -13.48
N GLY A 44 -2.98 -13.39 -13.83
CA GLY A 44 -1.86 -13.15 -12.92
C GLY A 44 -1.61 -11.68 -12.56
N GLU A 45 -2.12 -10.71 -13.35
CA GLU A 45 -1.95 -9.29 -13.04
C GLU A 45 -3.07 -8.71 -12.17
N PHE A 46 -4.22 -9.39 -12.07
CA PHE A 46 -5.33 -8.92 -11.23
C PHE A 46 -5.19 -9.31 -9.75
N ASP A 47 -4.43 -10.34 -9.43
CA ASP A 47 -4.13 -10.71 -8.04
C ASP A 47 -3.30 -9.63 -7.33
N ASP A 48 -2.48 -8.85 -8.07
CA ASP A 48 -1.73 -7.72 -7.51
C ASP A 48 -2.63 -6.52 -7.15
N PHE A 49 -3.81 -6.39 -7.75
CA PHE A 49 -4.76 -5.32 -7.42
C PHE A 49 -5.55 -5.58 -6.13
N GLU A 50 -5.74 -6.83 -5.75
CA GLU A 50 -6.45 -7.18 -4.50
C GLU A 50 -5.56 -7.03 -3.27
N THR A 51 -4.25 -7.18 -3.42
CA THR A 51 -3.27 -7.07 -2.32
C THR A 51 -2.69 -5.67 -2.15
N GLY A 52 -2.97 -4.73 -3.07
CA GLY A 52 -2.35 -3.41 -3.08
C GLY A 52 -0.87 -3.45 -3.49
N VAL A 53 -0.25 -2.29 -3.65
CA VAL A 53 1.19 -2.18 -3.95
C VAL A 53 1.96 -2.29 -2.64
N LEU A 54 2.41 -3.49 -2.28
CA LEU A 54 3.12 -3.77 -1.02
C LEU A 54 4.63 -3.46 -1.09
N LEU A 55 5.17 -3.16 -2.27
CA LEU A 55 6.59 -2.93 -2.45
C LEU A 55 6.92 -1.44 -2.46
N ASN A 56 7.89 -1.04 -1.66
CA ASN A 56 8.51 0.27 -1.76
C ASN A 56 9.31 0.35 -3.07
N LYS A 57 8.92 1.25 -3.96
CA LYS A 57 9.63 1.49 -5.22
C LYS A 57 10.60 2.65 -5.06
N GLN A 58 11.78 2.51 -5.66
CA GLN A 58 12.68 3.63 -5.90
C GLN A 58 12.71 3.85 -7.40
N SER A 59 12.06 4.91 -7.88
CA SER A 59 12.02 5.23 -9.29
C SER A 59 11.78 6.72 -9.46
N ASN A 60 12.47 7.33 -10.41
CA ASN A 60 12.21 8.72 -10.80
C ASN A 60 10.94 8.86 -11.65
N ASP A 61 10.42 7.75 -12.17
CA ASP A 61 9.24 7.70 -13.07
C ASP A 61 8.08 6.91 -12.46
N ALA A 62 8.14 6.55 -11.16
CA ALA A 62 7.03 5.85 -10.52
C ALA A 62 5.82 6.79 -10.41
N SER A 63 4.68 6.36 -10.94
CA SER A 63 3.42 7.05 -10.73
C SER A 63 3.03 6.97 -9.25
N ILE A 64 2.61 8.10 -8.67
CA ILE A 64 2.06 8.17 -7.33
C ILE A 64 0.58 7.77 -7.43
N PRO A 65 0.11 6.78 -6.65
CA PRO A 65 -1.28 6.35 -6.71
C PRO A 65 -2.21 7.39 -6.09
N VAL A 66 -3.46 7.42 -6.56
CA VAL A 66 -4.58 8.07 -5.87
C VAL A 66 -5.37 6.97 -5.17
N ILE A 67 -5.65 7.13 -3.88
CA ILE A 67 -6.29 6.10 -3.05
C ILE A 67 -7.72 6.53 -2.73
N TYR A 68 -8.68 5.63 -2.99
CA TYR A 68 -10.06 5.77 -2.57
C TYR A 68 -10.42 4.68 -1.56
N GLY A 69 -10.90 5.10 -0.38
CA GLY A 69 -11.18 4.19 0.73
C GLY A 69 -9.91 3.73 1.44
N GLU A 70 -9.95 2.56 2.08
CA GLU A 70 -8.86 1.99 2.85
C GLU A 70 -8.05 1.00 2.00
N ARG A 71 -6.71 1.17 1.98
CA ARG A 71 -5.78 0.31 1.23
C ARG A 71 -4.44 0.19 1.95
N LEU A 72 -3.83 -0.99 1.87
CA LEU A 72 -2.44 -1.21 2.24
C LEU A 72 -1.54 -0.90 1.04
N VAL A 73 -0.58 0.01 1.20
CA VAL A 73 0.31 0.46 0.13
C VAL A 73 1.77 0.49 0.59
N GLY A 74 2.71 0.22 -0.31
CA GLY A 74 4.15 0.27 -0.02
C GLY A 74 4.76 1.66 -0.19
N GLY A 75 4.21 2.49 -1.04
CA GLY A 75 4.70 3.85 -1.33
C GLY A 75 5.97 3.93 -2.20
N THR A 76 6.33 5.14 -2.54
CA THR A 76 7.52 5.47 -3.34
C THR A 76 8.53 6.22 -2.49
N ARG A 77 9.74 5.68 -2.36
CA ARG A 77 10.83 6.34 -1.64
C ARG A 77 11.36 7.50 -2.48
N VAL A 78 11.19 8.73 -1.99
CA VAL A 78 11.61 9.96 -2.66
C VAL A 78 12.85 10.59 -2.05
N PHE A 79 13.18 10.21 -0.81
CA PHE A 79 14.36 10.72 -0.11
C PHE A 79 14.98 9.62 0.75
N LEU A 80 16.30 9.57 0.78
CA LEU A 80 17.09 8.68 1.63
C LEU A 80 18.42 9.34 1.91
N ASP A 81 18.75 9.50 3.17
CA ASP A 81 20.07 10.00 3.60
C ASP A 81 20.40 9.49 5.01
N SER A 82 21.65 9.57 5.37
CA SER A 82 22.14 9.21 6.70
C SER A 82 22.69 10.44 7.41
N GLY A 83 22.51 10.48 8.73
CA GLY A 83 22.97 11.59 9.55
C GLY A 83 22.99 11.24 11.03
N GLY A 84 23.24 12.24 11.85
CA GLY A 84 23.25 12.08 13.31
C GLY A 84 24.64 11.93 13.89
N GLY A 85 25.16 13.01 14.46
CA GLY A 85 26.44 13.05 15.12
C GLY A 85 27.64 12.75 14.21
N SER A 86 28.73 12.29 14.81
CA SER A 86 29.97 11.95 14.11
C SER A 86 29.97 10.56 13.44
N THR A 87 28.92 9.74 13.67
CA THR A 87 28.88 8.33 13.31
C THR A 87 27.76 7.95 12.35
N ASN A 88 26.96 8.93 11.85
CA ASN A 88 25.82 8.67 10.97
C ASN A 88 24.90 7.54 11.47
N GLN A 89 24.52 7.65 12.75
CA GLN A 89 23.74 6.60 13.45
C GLN A 89 22.32 6.46 12.97
N TYR A 90 21.80 7.43 12.20
CA TYR A 90 20.42 7.46 11.78
C TYR A 90 20.31 7.41 10.26
N LEU A 91 19.34 6.63 9.80
CA LEU A 91 18.85 6.62 8.44
C LEU A 91 17.56 7.42 8.38
N TYR A 92 17.50 8.38 7.49
CA TYR A 92 16.34 9.23 7.25
C TYR A 92 15.74 8.91 5.90
N MET A 93 14.41 8.81 5.85
CA MET A 93 13.70 8.39 4.66
C MET A 93 12.38 9.15 4.52
N ALA A 94 12.03 9.56 3.29
CA ALA A 94 10.67 9.99 2.95
C ALA A 94 10.06 9.00 1.97
N ILE A 95 8.87 8.51 2.29
CA ILE A 95 8.09 7.59 1.46
C ILE A 95 6.74 8.24 1.15
N VAL A 96 6.49 8.55 -0.12
CA VAL A 96 5.21 9.06 -0.60
C VAL A 96 4.26 7.88 -0.78
N MET A 97 3.10 7.95 -0.17
CA MET A 97 2.09 6.91 -0.15
C MET A 97 1.04 7.12 -1.24
N CYS A 98 0.54 8.33 -1.39
CA CYS A 98 -0.47 8.67 -2.39
C CYS A 98 -0.50 10.18 -2.68
N GLU A 99 -1.15 10.52 -3.78
CA GLU A 99 -1.56 11.89 -4.11
C GLU A 99 -2.90 12.20 -3.45
N GLY A 100 -3.03 13.42 -2.92
CA GLY A 100 -4.20 13.92 -2.23
C GLY A 100 -4.18 13.71 -0.72
N GLU A 101 -5.14 14.35 -0.06
CA GLU A 101 -5.31 14.33 1.38
C GLU A 101 -6.01 13.06 1.85
N ILE A 102 -5.50 12.47 2.94
CA ILE A 102 -6.09 11.31 3.62
C ILE A 102 -6.61 11.71 5.01
N ASN A 103 -7.54 10.93 5.54
CA ASN A 103 -8.11 11.17 6.87
C ASN A 103 -7.25 10.61 8.01
N SER A 104 -6.66 9.43 7.81
CA SER A 104 -5.87 8.73 8.84
C SER A 104 -4.93 7.71 8.24
N ILE A 105 -3.96 7.30 9.05
CA ILE A 105 -3.12 6.12 8.83
C ILE A 105 -3.41 5.16 9.98
N GLU A 106 -3.99 4.01 9.66
CA GLU A 106 -4.42 3.03 10.66
C GLU A 106 -3.25 2.16 11.14
N GLU A 107 -2.39 1.75 10.21
CA GLU A 107 -1.33 0.80 10.50
C GLU A 107 -0.09 1.06 9.64
N ILE A 108 1.08 0.96 10.25
CA ILE A 108 2.36 0.94 9.53
C ILE A 108 3.03 -0.39 9.82
N ARG A 109 3.46 -1.07 8.75
CA ARG A 109 4.20 -2.34 8.84
C ARG A 109 5.64 -2.16 8.37
N ILE A 110 6.56 -2.77 9.08
CA ILE A 110 7.98 -2.82 8.73
C ILE A 110 8.41 -4.27 8.85
N ASP A 111 8.95 -4.84 7.77
CA ASP A 111 9.31 -6.26 7.70
C ASP A 111 8.13 -7.17 8.11
N ASP A 112 6.96 -6.92 7.50
CA ASP A 112 5.67 -7.60 7.75
C ASP A 112 5.17 -7.54 9.21
N LYS A 113 5.85 -6.80 10.08
CA LYS A 113 5.46 -6.62 11.48
C LYS A 113 4.75 -5.29 11.66
N VAL A 114 3.62 -5.32 12.33
CA VAL A 114 2.90 -4.11 12.73
C VAL A 114 3.70 -3.37 13.78
N VAL A 115 3.94 -2.08 13.57
CA VAL A 115 4.62 -1.22 14.54
C VAL A 115 3.61 -0.68 15.54
N THR A 116 3.90 -0.84 16.82
CA THR A 116 3.10 -0.23 17.90
C THR A 116 3.67 1.14 18.24
N TRP A 117 2.90 2.20 18.02
CA TRP A 117 3.30 3.58 18.27
C TRP A 117 2.96 4.05 19.69
N ALA A 118 3.75 4.95 20.23
CA ALA A 118 3.55 5.51 21.59
C ALA A 118 2.30 6.40 21.68
N SER A 119 1.84 6.96 20.57
CA SER A 119 0.61 7.75 20.45
C SER A 119 -0.03 7.56 19.08
N SER A 120 -1.24 8.09 18.91
CA SER A 120 -1.92 8.09 17.61
C SER A 120 -1.11 8.86 16.56
N LEU A 121 -1.11 8.35 15.34
CA LEU A 121 -0.49 8.99 14.20
C LEU A 121 -1.33 10.22 13.78
N SER A 122 -0.74 11.39 13.83
CA SER A 122 -1.40 12.66 13.50
C SER A 122 -0.56 13.46 12.51
N ASP A 123 -1.22 14.23 11.66
CA ASP A 123 -0.57 15.03 10.61
C ASP A 123 0.53 15.94 11.19
N GLY A 124 1.72 15.87 10.60
CA GLY A 124 2.89 16.68 10.97
C GLY A 124 3.41 16.48 12.40
N THR A 125 3.02 15.38 13.08
CA THR A 125 3.44 15.11 14.46
C THR A 125 4.40 13.92 14.52
N GLU A 126 5.60 14.16 15.07
CA GLU A 126 6.58 13.09 15.29
C GLU A 126 6.10 12.13 16.39
N VAL A 127 6.11 10.84 16.09
CA VAL A 127 5.75 9.76 17.01
C VAL A 127 6.86 8.71 17.05
N GLU A 128 7.18 8.24 18.24
CA GLU A 128 8.14 7.15 18.43
C GLU A 128 7.44 5.81 18.67
N VAL A 129 8.19 4.71 18.50
CA VAL A 129 7.71 3.37 18.81
C VAL A 129 7.42 3.24 20.30
N ASN A 130 6.32 2.57 20.64
CA ASN A 130 5.93 2.30 22.02
C ASN A 130 6.92 1.37 22.70
N SER A 131 7.19 1.60 23.98
CA SER A 131 8.09 0.78 24.79
C SER A 131 7.64 -0.69 24.95
N SER A 132 6.39 -1.00 24.66
CA SER A 132 5.86 -2.37 24.63
C SER A 132 6.18 -3.13 23.34
N ASP A 133 6.67 -2.44 22.28
CA ASP A 133 7.03 -3.06 21.02
C ASP A 133 8.39 -3.76 21.13
N SER A 134 8.39 -5.08 21.24
CA SER A 134 9.61 -5.87 21.39
C SER A 134 10.46 -5.97 20.12
N ASN A 135 9.91 -5.58 18.94
CA ASN A 135 10.64 -5.63 17.68
C ASN A 135 11.48 -4.36 17.46
N PHE A 136 10.89 -3.20 17.76
CA PHE A 136 11.45 -1.89 17.38
C PHE A 136 11.75 -0.97 18.57
N TYR A 137 11.64 -1.48 19.80
CA TYR A 137 12.04 -0.80 21.03
C TYR A 137 13.08 -1.65 21.77
N LYS A 138 14.36 -1.32 21.66
CA LYS A 138 15.47 -2.15 22.16
C LYS A 138 16.59 -1.31 22.74
N ALA A 139 17.40 -1.93 23.61
CA ALA A 139 18.66 -1.37 24.07
C ALA A 139 19.66 -1.28 22.90
N ASP A 140 20.51 -0.25 22.90
CA ASP A 140 21.64 -0.19 21.98
C ASP A 140 22.76 -1.11 22.50
N PRO A 141 23.09 -2.21 21.78
CA PRO A 141 24.10 -3.15 22.24
C PRO A 141 25.51 -2.58 22.27
N ASN A 142 25.73 -1.45 21.58
CA ASN A 142 27.04 -0.81 21.49
C ASN A 142 27.28 0.23 22.60
N VAL A 143 26.27 0.49 23.44
CA VAL A 143 26.37 1.46 24.55
C VAL A 143 26.16 0.72 25.86
N ASP A 144 27.27 0.52 26.59
CA ASP A 144 27.23 -0.09 27.91
C ASP A 144 26.35 0.73 28.88
N GLY A 145 25.40 0.06 29.53
CA GLY A 145 24.43 0.71 30.42
C GLY A 145 23.33 1.48 29.71
N SER A 146 23.18 1.35 28.37
CA SER A 146 22.09 1.97 27.63
C SER A 146 20.72 1.43 28.08
N SER A 147 19.80 2.35 28.31
CA SER A 147 18.37 2.00 28.45
C SER A 147 17.79 1.66 27.08
N ALA A 148 16.77 0.80 27.08
CA ALA A 148 16.03 0.51 25.87
C ALA A 148 15.38 1.79 25.32
N GLU A 149 15.38 1.94 24.00
CA GLU A 149 14.88 3.11 23.30
C GLU A 149 14.15 2.75 22.01
N SER A 150 13.40 3.71 21.47
CA SER A 150 12.75 3.60 20.18
C SER A 150 13.80 3.63 19.07
N LEU A 151 13.79 2.61 18.22
CA LEU A 151 14.67 2.53 17.05
C LEU A 151 14.09 3.24 15.84
N ILE A 152 12.78 3.54 15.85
CA ILE A 152 12.07 4.13 14.72
C ILE A 152 11.24 5.30 15.22
N ARG A 153 11.29 6.39 14.48
CA ARG A 153 10.38 7.51 14.61
C ARG A 153 9.71 7.81 13.29
N VAL A 154 8.46 8.22 13.33
CA VAL A 154 7.68 8.58 12.16
C VAL A 154 7.04 9.94 12.36
N GLU A 155 6.97 10.71 11.29
CA GLU A 155 6.18 11.93 11.20
C GLU A 155 5.31 11.80 9.95
N PRO A 156 4.03 11.45 10.09
CA PRO A 156 3.12 11.34 8.96
C PRO A 156 2.70 12.72 8.48
N HIS A 157 2.58 12.87 7.17
CA HIS A 157 2.02 14.03 6.51
C HIS A 157 0.85 13.58 5.65
N PHE A 158 -0.33 14.12 5.90
CA PHE A 158 -1.59 13.61 5.35
C PHE A 158 -1.92 14.12 3.95
N GLY A 159 -1.05 14.91 3.34
CA GLY A 159 -1.23 15.36 1.96
C GLY A 159 -2.01 16.67 1.82
N THR A 160 -2.09 17.49 2.87
CA THR A 160 -2.74 18.80 2.79
C THR A 160 -1.92 19.77 1.93
N ASP A 161 -2.59 20.72 1.24
CA ASP A 161 -1.90 21.74 0.43
C ASP A 161 -1.03 22.66 1.30
N GLY A 162 -1.43 22.89 2.55
CA GLY A 162 -0.77 23.77 3.49
C GLY A 162 0.25 23.08 4.39
N GLN A 163 0.57 21.79 4.19
CA GLN A 163 1.47 21.06 5.09
C GLN A 163 2.87 21.67 5.18
N SER A 164 3.50 21.49 6.32
CA SER A 164 4.85 21.94 6.60
C SER A 164 5.88 20.92 6.07
N ALA A 165 7.14 21.35 5.94
CA ALA A 165 8.23 20.41 5.77
C ALA A 165 8.44 19.59 7.05
N SER A 166 8.83 18.32 6.92
CA SER A 166 9.04 17.41 8.05
C SER A 166 10.13 17.93 9.01
N GLY A 167 9.80 17.92 10.30
CA GLY A 167 10.74 18.22 11.38
C GLY A 167 11.83 17.16 11.51
N ILE A 168 11.47 15.87 11.37
CA ILE A 168 12.44 14.75 11.38
C ILE A 168 13.50 14.93 10.31
N LEU A 169 13.09 15.20 9.06
CA LEU A 169 14.02 15.33 7.94
C LEU A 169 14.81 16.65 7.95
N SER A 170 14.26 17.68 8.57
CA SER A 170 14.92 19.00 8.73
C SER A 170 16.18 18.93 9.61
N ALA A 171 16.42 17.81 10.31
CA ALA A 171 17.70 17.52 10.96
C ALA A 171 18.87 17.39 9.97
N LEU A 172 18.58 17.20 8.68
CA LEU A 172 19.56 17.10 7.61
C LEU A 172 19.65 18.40 6.82
N SER A 173 20.87 18.79 6.43
CA SER A 173 21.12 20.04 5.70
C SER A 173 20.53 20.10 4.29
N ASN A 174 20.26 18.93 3.69
CA ASN A 174 19.69 18.78 2.35
C ASN A 174 18.15 18.69 2.34
N TRP A 175 17.48 18.82 3.51
CA TRP A 175 16.03 18.93 3.61
C TRP A 175 15.65 20.27 4.26
N GLY A 176 15.21 21.22 3.46
CA GLY A 176 14.86 22.55 3.92
C GLY A 176 13.34 22.77 4.01
N SER A 177 12.95 23.93 4.52
CA SER A 177 11.54 24.33 4.71
C SER A 177 10.71 24.38 3.42
N SER A 178 11.34 24.38 2.25
CA SER A 178 10.67 24.31 0.95
C SER A 178 10.24 22.89 0.56
N HIS A 179 10.80 21.84 1.18
CA HIS A 179 10.50 20.43 0.88
C HIS A 179 9.23 19.97 1.59
N LYS A 180 8.10 20.59 1.25
CA LYS A 180 6.82 20.34 1.91
C LYS A 180 6.07 19.15 1.35
N LEU A 181 6.31 18.79 0.08
CA LEU A 181 5.56 17.77 -0.67
C LEU A 181 4.03 18.02 -0.61
N SER A 182 3.60 19.30 -0.72
CA SER A 182 2.19 19.70 -0.65
C SER A 182 1.33 18.89 -1.58
N GLY A 183 0.15 18.46 -1.13
CA GLY A 183 -0.76 17.62 -1.89
C GLY A 183 -0.36 16.14 -1.97
N LEU A 184 0.75 15.74 -1.32
CA LEU A 184 1.20 14.35 -1.28
C LEU A 184 1.18 13.84 0.16
N CYS A 185 0.50 12.72 0.38
CA CYS A 185 0.60 11.98 1.63
C CYS A 185 1.95 11.26 1.69
N TYR A 186 2.73 11.49 2.75
CA TYR A 186 4.02 10.83 2.92
C TYR A 186 4.35 10.54 4.38
N LEU A 187 5.26 9.60 4.59
CA LEU A 187 5.85 9.29 5.87
C LEU A 187 7.30 9.77 5.88
N ALA A 188 7.66 10.61 6.84
CA ALA A 188 9.03 10.89 7.18
C ALA A 188 9.46 9.93 8.29
N LEU A 189 10.50 9.17 8.04
CA LEU A 189 10.97 8.10 8.93
C LEU A 189 12.42 8.35 9.34
N ARG A 190 12.73 8.06 10.59
CA ARG A 190 14.09 8.00 11.11
C ARG A 190 14.32 6.65 11.76
N PHE A 191 15.29 5.90 11.28
CA PHE A 191 15.74 4.63 11.84
C PHE A 191 17.05 4.84 12.57
N LYS A 192 17.17 4.33 13.78
CA LYS A 192 18.45 4.22 14.46
C LYS A 192 19.11 2.92 14.07
N TRP A 193 20.35 3.00 13.60
CA TRP A 193 21.12 1.82 13.26
C TRP A 193 21.38 0.97 14.51
N ASN A 194 21.04 -0.30 14.47
CA ASN A 194 21.35 -1.28 15.48
C ASN A 194 21.79 -2.58 14.79
N GLN A 195 23.00 -3.06 15.06
CA GLN A 195 23.57 -4.24 14.40
C GLN A 195 22.81 -5.53 14.63
N ASP A 196 21.99 -5.61 15.72
CA ASP A 196 21.26 -6.82 16.06
C ASP A 196 19.88 -6.92 15.34
N ILE A 197 19.50 -5.92 14.56
CA ILE A 197 18.19 -5.86 13.92
C ILE A 197 18.27 -5.97 12.41
N PHE A 198 19.40 -5.64 11.80
CA PHE A 198 19.57 -5.61 10.34
C PHE A 198 20.66 -6.56 9.88
#